data_eac3a79fb5992b2b96d7cbd46dc94064
#
_entry.id   eac3a79fb5992b2b96d7cbd46dc94064
#
_cell.length_a   1.000
_cell.length_b   1.000
_cell.length_c   1.000
_cell.angle_alpha   90.00
_cell.angle_beta   90.00
_cell.angle_gamma   90.00
#
_symmetry.space_group_name_H-M   'P 1'
#
loop_
_entity.id
_entity.type
_entity.pdbx_description
1 polymer ?
#
loop_
_entity_poly.entity_id
_entity_poly.type
_entity_poly.pdbx_seq_one_letter_code
_entity_poly.pdbx_strand_id
1 'polypeptide(L)'
;MPPAYNISDHSYDVVVVGAGGAGLRATLGMTAEGLRTACVSKVFPTRSHTVAAQGGISAALGNIGPDDWRWHMYDTVKGSDWLGDQDAIEYMCRNAIPAVIEPSASPATSSV
;
A
#
# COMPACT_ATOMS: atom_id res chain seq x y z
N MET A 1 13.35 -35.04 -25.28
CA MET A 1 13.68 -34.88 -23.85
C MET A 1 12.44 -34.34 -23.12
N PRO A 2 12.05 -34.92 -22.01
CA PRO A 2 11.01 -34.28 -21.20
C PRO A 2 11.50 -32.92 -20.74
N PRO A 3 10.61 -31.91 -20.59
CA PRO A 3 11.00 -30.61 -20.08
C PRO A 3 11.59 -30.77 -18.67
N ALA A 4 12.62 -29.96 -18.38
CA ALA A 4 13.30 -30.02 -17.10
C ALA A 4 12.42 -29.54 -15.92
N TYR A 5 11.25 -28.96 -16.22
CA TYR A 5 10.29 -28.44 -15.24
C TYR A 5 8.89 -28.37 -15.84
N ASN A 6 7.90 -28.44 -14.99
CA ASN A 6 6.50 -28.26 -15.40
C ASN A 6 6.17 -26.76 -15.46
N ILE A 7 5.53 -26.36 -16.54
CA ILE A 7 5.00 -25.01 -16.71
C ILE A 7 3.49 -25.08 -16.44
N SER A 8 3.01 -24.21 -15.55
CA SER A 8 1.58 -24.01 -15.30
C SER A 8 1.21 -22.59 -15.74
N ASP A 9 0.24 -22.51 -16.65
CA ASP A 9 -0.27 -21.24 -17.15
C ASP A 9 -1.48 -20.80 -16.33
N HIS A 10 -1.46 -19.54 -15.91
CA HIS A 10 -2.56 -18.90 -15.20
C HIS A 10 -2.96 -17.62 -15.93
N SER A 11 -4.24 -17.33 -15.99
CA SER A 11 -4.77 -16.13 -16.64
C SER A 11 -5.53 -15.27 -15.65
N TYR A 12 -5.18 -14.00 -15.60
CA TYR A 12 -5.79 -12.98 -14.76
C TYR A 12 -6.06 -11.70 -15.57
N ASP A 13 -6.98 -10.88 -15.09
CA ASP A 13 -7.26 -9.58 -15.72
C ASP A 13 -6.16 -8.57 -15.38
N VAL A 14 -5.60 -8.68 -14.17
CA VAL A 14 -4.53 -7.82 -13.66
C VAL A 14 -3.50 -8.64 -12.89
N VAL A 15 -2.23 -8.28 -13.06
CA VAL A 15 -1.13 -8.81 -12.26
C VAL A 15 -0.43 -7.66 -11.54
N VAL A 16 -0.40 -7.72 -10.21
CA VAL A 16 0.34 -6.79 -9.36
C VAL A 16 1.64 -7.45 -8.94
N VAL A 17 2.75 -6.80 -9.22
CA VAL A 17 4.08 -7.29 -8.84
C VAL A 17 4.56 -6.57 -7.59
N GLY A 18 4.58 -7.30 -6.49
CA GLY A 18 4.94 -6.81 -5.16
C GLY A 18 3.77 -6.79 -4.19
N ALA A 19 3.95 -7.40 -3.02
CA ALA A 19 2.93 -7.52 -1.97
C ALA A 19 3.30 -6.73 -0.71
N GLY A 20 3.91 -5.55 -0.89
CA GLY A 20 4.03 -4.55 0.17
C GLY A 20 2.73 -3.75 0.32
N GLY A 21 2.74 -2.69 1.12
CA GLY A 21 1.54 -1.87 1.36
C GLY A 21 0.89 -1.33 0.09
N ALA A 22 1.70 -0.82 -0.83
CA ALA A 22 1.20 -0.29 -2.11
C ALA A 22 0.60 -1.39 -3.01
N GLY A 23 1.28 -2.54 -3.13
CA GLY A 23 0.81 -3.66 -3.96
C GLY A 23 -0.46 -4.29 -3.40
N LEU A 24 -0.54 -4.49 -2.10
CA LEU A 24 -1.74 -5.02 -1.46
C LEU A 24 -2.94 -4.06 -1.59
N ARG A 25 -2.69 -2.75 -1.45
CA ARG A 25 -3.75 -1.75 -1.64
C ARG A 25 -4.26 -1.72 -3.08
N ALA A 26 -3.36 -1.79 -4.07
CA ALA A 26 -3.72 -1.89 -5.48
C ALA A 26 -4.52 -3.17 -5.77
N THR A 27 -4.08 -4.30 -5.24
CA THR A 27 -4.77 -5.59 -5.38
C THR A 27 -6.18 -5.53 -4.81
N LEU A 28 -6.34 -4.95 -3.62
CA LEU A 28 -7.64 -4.78 -2.99
C LEU A 28 -8.57 -3.91 -3.83
N GLY A 29 -8.08 -2.78 -4.34
CA GLY A 29 -8.86 -1.87 -5.18
C GLY A 29 -9.33 -2.53 -6.48
N MET A 30 -8.44 -3.24 -7.17
CA MET A 30 -8.79 -3.93 -8.41
C MET A 30 -9.76 -5.08 -8.19
N THR A 31 -9.61 -5.82 -7.10
CA THR A 31 -10.54 -6.88 -6.72
C THR A 31 -11.92 -6.32 -6.37
N ALA A 32 -11.98 -5.17 -5.71
CA ALA A 32 -13.24 -4.49 -5.41
C ALA A 32 -14.00 -4.06 -6.67
N GLU A 33 -13.29 -3.76 -7.77
CA GLU A 33 -13.87 -3.47 -9.09
C GLU A 33 -14.28 -4.75 -9.86
N GLY A 34 -14.15 -5.92 -9.27
CA GLY A 34 -14.55 -7.20 -9.87
C GLY A 34 -13.52 -7.81 -10.81
N LEU A 35 -12.30 -7.29 -10.85
CA LEU A 35 -11.22 -7.83 -11.68
C LEU A 35 -10.57 -9.06 -11.01
N ARG A 36 -10.29 -10.09 -11.79
CA ARG A 36 -9.50 -11.23 -11.33
C ARG A 36 -8.04 -10.80 -11.24
N THR A 37 -7.56 -10.60 -10.02
CA THR A 37 -6.26 -10.00 -9.75
C THR A 37 -5.32 -11.02 -9.13
N ALA A 38 -4.12 -11.17 -9.71
CA ALA A 38 -3.02 -11.90 -9.10
C ALA A 38 -2.03 -10.91 -8.47
N CYS A 39 -1.60 -11.19 -7.25
CA CYS A 39 -0.52 -10.47 -6.61
C CYS A 39 0.69 -11.38 -6.48
N VAL A 40 1.77 -11.05 -7.17
CA VAL A 40 3.01 -11.84 -7.21
C VAL A 40 4.03 -11.23 -6.26
N SER A 41 4.57 -12.03 -5.37
CA SER A 41 5.53 -11.58 -4.38
C SER A 41 6.75 -12.51 -4.32
N LYS A 42 7.91 -11.93 -4.12
CA LYS A 42 9.16 -12.67 -3.90
C LYS A 42 9.17 -13.39 -2.55
N VAL A 43 8.59 -12.77 -1.54
CA VAL A 43 8.51 -13.29 -0.16
C VAL A 43 7.07 -13.19 0.34
N PHE A 44 6.78 -13.87 1.43
CA PHE A 44 5.47 -13.77 2.07
C PHE A 44 5.15 -12.30 2.44
N PRO A 45 3.92 -11.80 2.26
CA PRO A 45 3.58 -10.39 2.47
C PRO A 45 3.97 -9.83 3.84
N THR A 46 3.95 -10.65 4.89
CA THR A 46 4.39 -10.26 6.24
C THR A 46 5.90 -9.98 6.35
N ARG A 47 6.66 -10.26 5.32
CA ARG A 47 8.09 -9.95 5.22
C ARG A 47 8.37 -8.65 4.47
N SER A 48 7.34 -7.90 4.08
CA SER A 48 7.51 -6.61 3.41
C SER A 48 8.09 -5.55 4.34
N HIS A 49 8.72 -4.53 3.77
CA HIS A 49 9.20 -3.38 4.54
C HIS A 49 8.07 -2.64 5.26
N THR A 50 6.86 -2.64 4.72
CA THR A 50 5.67 -2.07 5.38
C THR A 50 5.41 -2.73 6.74
N VAL A 51 5.52 -4.05 6.81
CA VAL A 51 5.38 -4.80 8.07
C VAL A 51 6.63 -4.65 8.94
N ALA A 52 7.83 -4.65 8.34
CA ALA A 52 9.09 -4.49 9.06
C ALA A 52 9.21 -3.12 9.76
N ALA A 53 8.50 -2.10 9.29
CA ALA A 53 8.35 -0.81 9.97
C ALA A 53 7.38 -0.86 11.17
N GLN A 54 7.08 -2.04 11.70
CA GLN A 54 6.19 -2.28 12.84
C GLN A 54 4.74 -1.79 12.61
N GLY A 55 4.30 -1.71 11.36
CA GLY A 55 2.93 -1.35 10.98
C GLY A 55 2.57 0.13 11.18
N GLY A 56 3.56 0.99 11.44
CA GLY A 56 3.33 2.42 11.57
C GLY A 56 3.05 3.09 10.24
N ILE A 57 1.97 3.88 10.17
CA ILE A 57 1.64 4.79 9.08
C ILE A 57 1.44 6.17 9.68
N SER A 58 2.15 7.17 9.15
CA SER A 58 2.00 8.55 9.58
C SER A 58 0.88 9.24 8.78
N ALA A 59 -0.05 9.84 9.48
CA ALA A 59 -1.12 10.66 8.91
C ALA A 59 -1.58 11.70 9.93
N ALA A 60 -1.92 12.88 9.47
CA ALA A 60 -2.41 13.98 10.31
C ALA A 60 -3.89 13.78 10.66
N LEU A 61 -4.18 12.83 11.55
CA LEU A 61 -5.55 12.47 11.95
C LEU A 61 -6.15 13.39 13.02
N GLY A 62 -5.33 14.10 13.78
CA GLY A 62 -5.77 14.95 14.87
C GLY A 62 -6.41 14.20 16.05
N ASN A 63 -6.10 12.91 16.22
CA ASN A 63 -6.73 12.04 17.23
C ASN A 63 -6.14 12.21 18.65
N ILE A 64 -4.98 12.81 18.79
CA ILE A 64 -4.36 13.09 20.10
C ILE A 64 -4.46 14.57 20.44
N GLY A 65 -4.45 15.45 19.45
CA GLY A 65 -4.49 16.88 19.58
C GLY A 65 -4.63 17.56 18.23
N PRO A 66 -4.58 18.91 18.17
CA PRO A 66 -4.61 19.63 16.90
C PRO A 66 -3.53 19.12 15.96
N ASP A 67 -3.88 18.87 14.71
CA ASP A 67 -2.95 18.41 13.68
C ASP A 67 -3.35 18.97 12.31
N ASP A 68 -2.38 19.04 11.39
CA ASP A 68 -2.61 19.53 10.03
C ASP A 68 -1.68 18.80 9.07
N TRP A 69 -2.20 18.39 7.91
CA TRP A 69 -1.41 17.71 6.89
C TRP A 69 -0.21 18.56 6.40
N ARG A 70 -0.25 19.90 6.54
CA ARG A 70 0.85 20.79 6.18
C ARG A 70 2.03 20.63 7.13
N TRP A 71 1.78 20.33 8.41
CA TRP A 71 2.85 20.02 9.36
C TRP A 71 3.52 18.69 8.99
N HIS A 72 2.70 17.69 8.67
CA HIS A 72 3.21 16.41 8.15
C HIS A 72 4.05 16.61 6.87
N MET A 73 3.58 17.45 5.93
CA MET A 73 4.33 17.80 4.73
C MET A 73 5.66 18.49 5.06
N TYR A 74 5.65 19.47 5.96
CA TYR A 74 6.87 20.16 6.38
C TYR A 74 7.90 19.22 6.97
N ASP A 75 7.47 18.34 7.88
CA ASP A 75 8.36 17.37 8.52
C ASP A 75 8.92 16.35 7.49
N THR A 76 8.12 15.95 6.51
CA THR A 76 8.54 15.05 5.45
C THR A 76 9.55 15.71 4.50
N VAL A 77 9.30 16.93 4.08
CA VAL A 77 10.24 17.71 3.23
C VAL A 77 11.56 17.92 3.97
N LYS A 78 11.50 18.30 5.23
CA LYS A 78 12.67 18.48 6.08
C LYS A 78 13.43 17.18 6.31
N GLY A 79 12.70 16.09 6.59
CA GLY A 79 13.28 14.76 6.81
C GLY A 79 13.94 14.16 5.57
N SER A 80 13.53 14.58 4.39
CA SER A 80 14.17 14.21 3.11
C SER A 80 15.34 15.13 2.73
N ASP A 81 15.85 15.95 3.65
CA ASP A 81 16.91 16.93 3.40
C ASP A 81 16.60 17.88 2.23
N TRP A 82 15.32 18.22 2.01
CA TRP A 82 14.83 19.07 0.93
C TRP A 82 15.06 18.49 -0.49
N LEU A 83 15.41 17.21 -0.59
CA LEU A 83 15.69 16.55 -1.86
C LEU A 83 14.46 15.84 -2.46
N GLY A 84 13.39 15.68 -1.67
CA GLY A 84 12.17 15.03 -2.12
C GLY A 84 11.38 15.86 -3.14
N ASP A 85 10.59 15.17 -3.97
CA ASP A 85 9.59 15.82 -4.83
C ASP A 85 8.47 16.39 -3.97
N GLN A 86 8.38 17.72 -3.90
CA GLN A 86 7.45 18.40 -3.00
C GLN A 86 6.00 18.21 -3.41
N ASP A 87 5.70 18.10 -4.71
CA ASP A 87 4.34 17.85 -5.19
C ASP A 87 3.87 16.44 -4.81
N ALA A 88 4.76 15.45 -4.93
CA ALA A 88 4.47 14.08 -4.50
C ALA A 88 4.31 13.99 -2.99
N ILE A 89 5.11 14.71 -2.21
CA ILE A 89 5.01 14.78 -0.74
C ILE A 89 3.68 15.43 -0.33
N GLU A 90 3.29 16.54 -0.95
CA GLU A 90 2.00 17.19 -0.70
C GLU A 90 0.86 16.23 -0.97
N TYR A 91 0.86 15.58 -2.13
CA TYR A 91 -0.15 14.58 -2.49
C TYR A 91 -0.23 13.46 -1.44
N MET A 92 0.91 12.91 -1.04
CA MET A 92 0.99 11.86 -0.02
C MET A 92 0.39 12.31 1.31
N CYS A 93 0.82 13.45 1.82
CA CYS A 93 0.39 13.94 3.14
C CYS A 93 -1.10 14.29 3.18
N ARG A 94 -1.65 14.86 2.11
CA ARG A 94 -3.09 15.14 1.99
C ARG A 94 -3.92 13.87 1.92
N ASN A 95 -3.46 12.87 1.16
CA ASN A 95 -4.21 11.64 0.94
C ASN A 95 -3.93 10.54 1.98
N ALA A 96 -2.95 10.73 2.86
CA ALA A 96 -2.69 9.79 3.95
C ALA A 96 -3.89 9.66 4.90
N ILE A 97 -4.61 10.73 5.16
CA ILE A 97 -5.76 10.76 6.06
C ILE A 97 -6.86 9.80 5.58
N PRO A 98 -7.45 9.96 4.37
CA PRO A 98 -8.46 9.02 3.89
C PRO A 98 -7.89 7.62 3.68
N ALA A 99 -6.62 7.49 3.23
CA ALA A 99 -6.01 6.20 3.00
C ALA A 99 -5.85 5.35 4.27
N VAL A 100 -5.65 5.97 5.42
CA VAL A 100 -5.57 5.28 6.72
C VAL A 100 -6.96 4.89 7.24
N ILE A 101 -7.97 5.71 7.00
CA ILE A 101 -9.34 5.47 7.47
C ILE A 101 -10.04 4.38 6.64
N GLU A 102 -9.82 4.36 5.34
CA GLU A 102 -10.50 3.44 4.41
C GLU A 102 -10.35 1.95 4.75
N PRO A 103 -9.16 1.42 5.09
CA PRO A 103 -9.02 0.02 5.47
C PRO A 103 -9.76 -0.38 6.74
N SER A 104 -9.95 0.56 7.66
CA SER A 104 -10.67 0.30 8.92
C SER A 104 -12.19 0.31 8.74
N ALA A 105 -12.71 0.87 7.66
CA ALA A 105 -14.13 0.92 7.34
C ALA A 105 -14.61 -0.27 6.49
N SER A 106 -13.71 -1.05 5.90
CA SER A 106 -14.08 -2.25 5.14
C SER A 106 -14.49 -3.37 6.09
N PRO A 107 -15.72 -3.90 6.00
CA PRO A 107 -16.05 -5.12 6.72
C PRO A 107 -15.12 -6.22 6.23
N ALA A 108 -14.48 -6.92 7.17
CA ALA A 108 -13.71 -8.10 6.86
C ALA A 108 -14.64 -9.13 6.20
N THR A 109 -14.65 -9.20 4.89
CA THR A 109 -15.24 -10.32 4.19
C THR A 109 -14.33 -11.52 4.41
N SER A 110 -14.54 -12.20 5.53
CA SER A 110 -14.07 -13.56 5.71
C SER A 110 -14.86 -14.44 4.76
N SER A 111 -14.29 -14.73 3.62
CA SER A 111 -14.67 -15.90 2.84
C SER A 111 -13.45 -16.80 2.75
N VAL A 112 -13.61 -17.91 3.38
CA VAL A 112 -12.77 -19.11 3.35
C VAL A 112 -12.56 -19.56 1.90
#